data_477f9ccf55dd6abca301b28956c5cdda
#
_entry.id   477f9ccf55dd6abca301b28956c5cdda
#
_cell.length_a   1.000
_cell.length_b   1.000
_cell.length_c   1.000
_cell.angle_alpha   90.00
_cell.angle_beta   90.00
_cell.angle_gamma   90.00
#
_symmetry.space_group_name_H-M   'P 1'
#
loop_
_entity.id
_entity.type
_entity.pdbx_description
1 polymer ?
#
loop_
_entity_poly.entity_id
_entity_poly.type
_entity_poly.pdbx_seq_one_letter_code
_entity_poly.pdbx_strand_id
1 'polypeptide(L)'
;MPLTPEQIAEIEAQRANPRPTLRAVSEGMEAHLYKAHEVLDHGFIRVIDYMGDDAAICQAARVSYGKGTKSVQNDAGLIRYLMRHWHSTPFEMCEIKLHVKLPVFVARQWIRHRTANVNEYSARYSILDREFYIPAPDQLAAQSVVNNQGRGVALEGEEAARVLEILKSDCNRAYDHYEAMISDEGQAGLARELARMNLPMNIYTQWYWKVDLHNLFHFLRLRADSHAQYEIRVYADAICKVVADWVPAAYGAFEDYRMGGANLSGKAMDCIRRMLKGEEVTQENSGMSAGEWREFQAELDG
;
A
#
# COMPACT_ATOMS: atom_id res chain seq x y z
N MET A 1 3.78 7.65 19.69
CA MET A 1 4.64 8.04 18.54
C MET A 1 5.20 6.76 17.95
N PRO A 2 5.23 6.60 16.63
CA PRO A 2 5.68 5.36 15.99
C PRO A 2 7.19 5.10 16.09
N LEU A 3 8.00 6.12 16.42
CA LEU A 3 9.45 6.02 16.60
C LEU A 3 9.88 6.52 17.98
N THR A 4 10.91 5.87 18.57
CA THR A 4 11.49 6.36 19.81
C THR A 4 12.41 7.56 19.56
N PRO A 5 12.72 8.39 20.61
CA PRO A 5 13.68 9.48 20.47
C PRO A 5 15.06 9.02 19.97
N GLU A 6 15.53 7.84 20.40
CA GLU A 6 16.79 7.25 19.95
C GLU A 6 16.77 6.89 18.47
N GLN A 7 15.65 6.32 17.97
CA GLN A 7 15.47 6.00 16.56
C GLN A 7 15.42 7.28 15.70
N ILE A 8 14.79 8.33 16.19
CA ILE A 8 14.75 9.63 15.52
C ILE A 8 16.17 10.21 15.44
N ALA A 9 16.92 10.20 16.56
CA ALA A 9 18.28 10.71 16.59
C ALA A 9 19.22 9.94 15.65
N GLU A 10 19.09 8.61 15.56
CA GLU A 10 19.84 7.80 14.60
C GLU A 10 19.53 8.16 13.15
N ILE A 11 18.26 8.34 12.81
CA ILE A 11 17.82 8.75 11.46
C ILE A 11 18.40 10.12 11.11
N GLU A 12 18.31 11.08 12.01
CA GLU A 12 18.86 12.41 11.79
C GLU A 12 20.38 12.40 11.61
N ALA A 13 21.08 11.60 12.40
CA ALA A 13 22.53 11.42 12.26
C ALA A 13 22.91 10.81 10.90
N GLN A 14 22.14 9.84 10.40
CA GLN A 14 22.36 9.26 9.07
C GLN A 14 22.12 10.29 7.97
N ARG A 15 21.08 11.12 8.08
CA ARG A 15 20.74 12.18 7.10
C ARG A 15 21.73 13.33 7.12
N ALA A 16 22.32 13.63 8.28
CA ALA A 16 23.30 14.72 8.44
C ALA A 16 24.68 14.36 7.85
N ASN A 17 24.92 13.12 7.45
CA ASN A 17 26.20 12.65 6.95
C ASN A 17 26.07 12.07 5.51
N PRO A 18 25.77 12.91 4.50
CA PRO A 18 25.60 12.47 3.12
C PRO A 18 26.93 11.97 2.55
N ARG A 19 26.85 10.98 1.66
CA ARG A 19 27.99 10.46 0.91
C ARG A 19 27.83 10.78 -0.57
N PRO A 20 28.90 11.19 -1.28
CA PRO A 20 28.81 11.38 -2.72
C PRO A 20 28.53 10.03 -3.41
N THR A 21 27.68 10.05 -4.43
CA THR A 21 27.37 8.88 -5.25
C THR A 21 27.40 9.24 -6.74
N LEU A 22 27.71 8.26 -7.58
CA LEU A 22 27.62 8.39 -9.04
C LEU A 22 26.32 7.85 -9.62
N ARG A 23 25.42 7.26 -8.80
CA ARG A 23 24.11 6.83 -9.26
C ARG A 23 23.21 8.04 -9.57
N ALA A 24 22.25 7.86 -10.49
CA ALA A 24 21.19 8.83 -10.68
C ALA A 24 20.36 8.97 -9.37
N VAL A 25 19.99 10.20 -9.06
CA VAL A 25 19.18 10.52 -7.87
C VAL A 25 17.93 11.28 -8.29
N SER A 26 16.80 11.00 -7.59
CA SER A 26 15.59 11.80 -7.65
C SER A 26 15.57 12.73 -6.44
N GLU A 27 15.60 14.04 -6.67
CA GLU A 27 15.59 15.03 -5.58
C GLU A 27 14.35 14.86 -4.69
N GLY A 28 13.18 14.57 -5.30
CA GLY A 28 11.96 14.30 -4.58
C GLY A 28 12.11 13.08 -3.65
N MET A 29 12.72 11.99 -4.12
CA MET A 29 12.93 10.80 -3.30
C MET A 29 14.00 11.01 -2.21
N GLU A 30 15.07 11.76 -2.49
CA GLU A 30 16.09 12.10 -1.47
C GLU A 30 15.47 12.83 -0.28
N ALA A 31 14.43 13.61 -0.52
CA ALA A 31 13.68 14.29 0.55
C ALA A 31 12.94 13.31 1.48
N HIS A 32 12.63 12.10 1.02
CA HIS A 32 11.94 11.06 1.79
C HIS A 32 12.84 10.02 2.44
N LEU A 33 14.11 9.92 2.00
CA LEU A 33 15.03 8.91 2.55
C LEU A 33 15.12 8.99 4.07
N TYR A 34 14.92 7.83 4.71
CA TYR A 34 14.95 7.59 6.15
C TYR A 34 13.87 8.32 6.97
N LYS A 35 13.06 9.19 6.38
CA LYS A 35 11.92 9.81 7.09
C LYS A 35 10.82 8.77 7.30
N ALA A 36 10.34 8.65 8.53
CA ALA A 36 9.13 7.92 8.82
C ALA A 36 7.90 8.79 8.51
N HIS A 37 7.00 8.24 7.69
CA HIS A 37 5.67 8.78 7.48
C HIS A 37 4.71 7.97 8.34
N GLU A 38 4.17 8.61 9.37
CA GLU A 38 3.27 7.99 10.33
C GLU A 38 1.97 7.51 9.66
N VAL A 39 1.53 6.31 10.02
CA VAL A 39 0.30 5.69 9.52
C VAL A 39 -0.38 4.96 10.67
N LEU A 40 -1.67 5.17 10.86
CA LEU A 40 -2.43 4.66 12.00
C LEU A 40 -1.88 5.18 13.34
N ASP A 41 -2.06 4.42 14.42
CA ASP A 41 -1.66 4.83 15.78
C ASP A 41 -0.16 4.56 16.08
N HIS A 42 0.42 3.47 15.56
CA HIS A 42 1.81 3.06 15.82
C HIS A 42 2.59 2.69 14.54
N GLY A 43 1.93 2.73 13.38
CA GLY A 43 2.52 2.32 12.11
C GLY A 43 3.28 3.43 11.40
N PHE A 44 4.08 3.05 10.42
CA PHE A 44 4.76 3.97 9.51
C PHE A 44 5.19 3.29 8.22
N ILE A 45 5.50 4.09 7.21
CA ILE A 45 6.35 3.74 6.08
C ILE A 45 7.62 4.61 6.12
N ARG A 46 8.74 4.04 5.69
CA ARG A 46 10.04 4.74 5.62
C ARG A 46 10.80 4.25 4.40
N VAL A 47 11.23 5.14 3.54
CA VAL A 47 12.09 4.79 2.40
C VAL A 47 13.49 4.51 2.90
N ILE A 48 14.02 3.34 2.55
CA ILE A 48 15.38 2.93 2.92
C ILE A 48 16.34 3.07 1.75
N ASP A 49 15.85 2.78 0.54
CA ASP A 49 16.65 2.82 -0.67
C ASP A 49 15.74 2.83 -1.89
N TYR A 50 16.26 3.30 -3.02
CA TYR A 50 15.56 3.30 -4.29
C TYR A 50 16.53 3.23 -5.45
N MET A 51 16.04 2.88 -6.63
CA MET A 51 16.79 2.87 -7.88
C MET A 51 15.93 3.44 -9.00
N GLY A 52 16.51 4.35 -9.79
CA GLY A 52 15.87 4.93 -10.97
C GLY A 52 14.95 6.12 -10.67
N ASP A 53 14.48 6.73 -11.73
CA ASP A 53 13.61 7.90 -11.81
C ASP A 53 12.83 7.87 -13.15
N ASP A 54 12.07 8.93 -13.48
CA ASP A 54 11.36 9.04 -14.76
C ASP A 54 12.31 8.90 -15.98
N ALA A 55 13.53 9.41 -15.87
CA ALA A 55 14.53 9.30 -16.95
C ALA A 55 14.99 7.85 -17.15
N ALA A 56 15.12 7.07 -16.08
CA ALA A 56 15.49 5.65 -16.14
C ALA A 56 14.43 4.82 -16.90
N ILE A 57 13.15 5.11 -16.71
CA ILE A 57 12.03 4.48 -17.44
C ILE A 57 12.20 4.72 -18.96
N CYS A 58 12.44 5.98 -19.33
CA CYS A 58 12.62 6.37 -20.73
C CYS A 58 13.89 5.78 -21.33
N GLN A 59 14.97 5.72 -20.57
CA GLN A 59 16.23 5.11 -20.98
C GLN A 59 16.04 3.62 -21.27
N ALA A 60 15.37 2.90 -20.37
CA ALA A 60 15.05 1.48 -20.54
C ALA A 60 14.21 1.23 -21.81
N ALA A 61 13.17 2.03 -22.04
CA ALA A 61 12.34 1.94 -23.24
C ALA A 61 13.16 2.17 -24.52
N ARG A 62 14.09 3.12 -24.54
CA ARG A 62 14.89 3.48 -25.70
C ARG A 62 15.95 2.44 -26.08
N VAL A 63 16.41 1.63 -25.14
CA VAL A 63 17.34 0.52 -25.43
C VAL A 63 16.76 -0.42 -26.48
N SER A 64 15.45 -0.64 -26.47
CA SER A 64 14.76 -1.49 -27.46
C SER A 64 14.88 -1.00 -28.91
N TYR A 65 15.21 0.26 -29.12
CA TYR A 65 15.37 0.84 -30.46
C TYR A 65 16.85 0.96 -30.91
N GLY A 66 17.80 0.52 -30.10
CA GLY A 66 19.25 0.58 -30.43
C GLY A 66 19.80 2.00 -30.61
N LYS A 67 19.04 3.03 -30.28
CA LYS A 67 19.40 4.45 -30.50
C LYS A 67 19.80 5.11 -29.21
N GLY A 68 20.65 4.54 -28.41
CA GLY A 68 21.26 5.19 -27.25
C GLY A 68 20.47 6.36 -26.60
N THR A 69 20.83 6.75 -25.47
CA THR A 69 20.23 7.83 -24.67
C THR A 69 20.26 9.18 -25.39
N LYS A 70 19.30 9.48 -26.26
CA LYS A 70 19.04 10.85 -26.69
C LYS A 70 18.09 11.49 -25.69
N SER A 71 18.55 12.57 -25.06
CA SER A 71 17.77 13.34 -24.07
C SER A 71 16.57 14.04 -24.72
N VAL A 72 15.38 13.92 -24.16
CA VAL A 72 14.82 14.57 -22.99
C VAL A 72 13.82 15.72 -23.27
N GLN A 73 13.38 16.00 -24.49
CA GLN A 73 12.31 16.99 -24.65
C GLN A 73 10.88 16.39 -24.58
N ASN A 74 10.73 15.07 -24.48
CA ASN A 74 9.40 14.43 -24.47
C ASN A 74 9.31 13.14 -23.63
N ASP A 75 9.97 13.09 -22.51
CA ASP A 75 9.97 11.89 -21.64
C ASP A 75 8.58 11.63 -21.03
N ALA A 76 7.85 12.66 -20.62
CA ALA A 76 6.48 12.53 -20.14
C ALA A 76 5.53 11.91 -21.18
N GLY A 77 5.64 12.32 -22.45
CA GLY A 77 4.86 11.75 -23.56
C GLY A 77 5.16 10.25 -23.78
N LEU A 78 6.44 9.86 -23.69
CA LEU A 78 6.83 8.46 -23.81
C LEU A 78 6.32 7.63 -22.63
N ILE A 79 6.46 8.12 -21.40
CA ILE A 79 5.94 7.46 -20.19
C ILE A 79 4.42 7.25 -20.29
N ARG A 80 3.68 8.28 -20.71
CA ARG A 80 2.22 8.17 -20.93
C ARG A 80 1.89 7.14 -22.03
N TYR A 81 2.66 7.09 -23.10
CA TYR A 81 2.51 6.06 -24.15
C TYR A 81 2.72 4.66 -23.58
N LEU A 82 3.83 4.43 -22.86
CA LEU A 82 4.16 3.14 -22.25
C LEU A 82 3.05 2.69 -21.26
N MET A 83 2.58 3.60 -20.41
CA MET A 83 1.52 3.32 -19.46
C MET A 83 0.20 2.95 -20.15
N ARG A 84 -0.20 3.72 -21.16
CA ARG A 84 -1.44 3.50 -21.92
C ARG A 84 -1.45 2.16 -22.65
N HIS A 85 -0.30 1.76 -23.19
CA HIS A 85 -0.14 0.52 -23.97
C HIS A 85 0.33 -0.68 -23.18
N TRP A 86 0.32 -0.60 -21.84
CA TRP A 86 0.66 -1.70 -20.93
C TRP A 86 2.10 -2.24 -21.08
N HIS A 87 3.05 -1.40 -21.48
CA HIS A 87 4.45 -1.75 -21.44
C HIS A 87 4.96 -1.73 -19.99
N SER A 88 5.21 -2.90 -19.41
CA SER A 88 5.59 -3.03 -17.99
C SER A 88 7.10 -2.89 -17.76
N THR A 89 7.91 -3.55 -18.58
CA THR A 89 9.36 -3.71 -18.38
C THR A 89 10.13 -2.40 -18.13
N PRO A 90 9.84 -1.27 -18.82
CA PRO A 90 10.53 -0.02 -18.50
C PRO A 90 10.32 0.48 -17.09
N PHE A 91 9.12 0.27 -16.51
CA PHE A 91 8.80 0.63 -15.13
C PHE A 91 9.44 -0.33 -14.12
N GLU A 92 9.71 -1.59 -14.50
CA GLU A 92 10.39 -2.57 -13.66
C GLU A 92 11.88 -2.20 -13.43
N MET A 93 12.44 -1.26 -14.21
CA MET A 93 13.81 -0.76 -14.02
C MET A 93 13.92 0.28 -12.90
N CYS A 94 12.83 0.64 -12.25
CA CYS A 94 12.80 1.44 -11.04
C CYS A 94 12.37 0.56 -9.86
N GLU A 95 13.09 0.63 -8.74
CA GLU A 95 12.79 -0.16 -7.53
C GLU A 95 12.78 0.73 -6.29
N ILE A 96 11.99 0.36 -5.29
CA ILE A 96 11.97 0.99 -3.98
C ILE A 96 12.05 -0.07 -2.88
N LYS A 97 12.77 0.26 -1.80
CA LYS A 97 12.82 -0.53 -0.57
C LYS A 97 12.25 0.27 0.59
N LEU A 98 11.16 -0.21 1.12
CA LEU A 98 10.47 0.37 2.26
C LEU A 98 10.72 -0.43 3.54
N HIS A 99 10.89 0.27 4.66
CA HIS A 99 10.67 -0.27 5.98
C HIS A 99 9.24 0.10 6.39
N VAL A 100 8.44 -0.90 6.71
CA VAL A 100 7.02 -0.70 7.04
C VAL A 100 6.74 -1.33 8.39
N LYS A 101 6.10 -0.58 9.30
CA LYS A 101 5.52 -1.06 10.55
C LYS A 101 4.01 -1.06 10.40
N LEU A 102 3.38 -2.21 10.58
CA LEU A 102 1.96 -2.42 10.28
C LEU A 102 1.36 -3.52 11.16
N PRO A 103 0.03 -3.51 11.40
CA PRO A 103 -0.64 -4.61 12.10
C PRO A 103 -0.58 -5.92 11.29
N VAL A 104 -0.47 -7.05 11.98
CA VAL A 104 -0.40 -8.37 11.33
C VAL A 104 -1.57 -8.63 10.39
N PHE A 105 -2.80 -8.24 10.74
CA PHE A 105 -3.94 -8.45 9.84
C PHE A 105 -3.85 -7.62 8.54
N VAL A 106 -3.22 -6.43 8.56
CA VAL A 106 -2.91 -5.65 7.36
C VAL A 106 -1.80 -6.32 6.56
N ALA A 107 -0.76 -6.82 7.25
CA ALA A 107 0.33 -7.57 6.64
C ALA A 107 -0.20 -8.79 5.85
N ARG A 108 -1.21 -9.49 6.37
CA ARG A 108 -1.85 -10.64 5.68
C ARG A 108 -2.56 -10.27 4.39
N GLN A 109 -3.07 -9.06 4.25
CA GLN A 109 -3.59 -8.55 2.98
C GLN A 109 -2.47 -8.12 2.03
N TRP A 110 -1.45 -7.43 2.56
CA TRP A 110 -0.34 -6.90 1.77
C TRP A 110 0.49 -7.99 1.12
N ILE A 111 0.80 -9.06 1.85
CA ILE A 111 1.61 -10.19 1.37
C ILE A 111 0.97 -10.95 0.19
N ARG A 112 -0.29 -10.68 -0.16
CA ARG A 112 -0.93 -11.22 -1.37
C ARG A 112 -0.34 -10.62 -2.65
N HIS A 113 0.33 -9.46 -2.58
CA HIS A 113 1.14 -8.88 -3.64
C HIS A 113 2.51 -9.55 -3.64
N ARG A 114 2.64 -10.63 -4.41
CA ARG A 114 3.76 -11.59 -4.33
C ARG A 114 4.97 -11.22 -5.17
N THR A 115 4.83 -10.30 -6.14
CA THR A 115 5.95 -9.82 -6.96
C THR A 115 6.72 -8.74 -6.22
N ALA A 116 7.36 -9.15 -5.13
CA ALA A 116 8.14 -8.30 -4.24
C ALA A 116 9.03 -9.17 -3.34
N ASN A 117 10.00 -8.56 -2.67
CA ASN A 117 10.81 -9.22 -1.65
C ASN A 117 10.41 -8.71 -0.27
N VAL A 118 10.22 -9.61 0.67
CA VAL A 118 9.83 -9.30 2.06
C VAL A 118 10.81 -9.95 3.02
N ASN A 119 11.24 -9.19 4.02
CA ASN A 119 11.96 -9.69 5.18
C ASN A 119 11.31 -9.13 6.43
N GLU A 120 10.59 -9.99 7.14
CA GLU A 120 9.77 -9.63 8.29
C GLU A 120 10.50 -9.85 9.61
N TYR A 121 10.23 -8.98 10.58
CA TYR A 121 10.64 -9.13 11.97
C TYR A 121 10.19 -10.47 12.55
N SER A 122 11.08 -11.17 13.19
CA SER A 122 10.79 -12.53 13.65
C SER A 122 10.45 -12.60 15.13
N ALA A 123 9.20 -12.86 15.43
CA ALA A 123 8.74 -13.22 16.78
C ALA A 123 9.29 -14.56 17.32
N ARG A 124 10.11 -15.27 16.55
CA ARG A 124 10.88 -16.45 17.02
C ARG A 124 12.19 -16.05 17.71
N TYR A 125 12.80 -14.96 17.22
CA TYR A 125 14.10 -14.49 17.70
C TYR A 125 13.99 -13.37 18.72
N SER A 126 12.91 -12.60 18.66
CA SER A 126 12.69 -11.44 19.50
C SER A 126 11.29 -11.47 20.13
N ILE A 127 11.14 -10.78 21.26
CA ILE A 127 9.85 -10.48 21.86
C ILE A 127 9.25 -9.33 21.05
N LEU A 128 7.98 -9.48 20.62
CA LEU A 128 7.27 -8.41 19.92
C LEU A 128 6.95 -7.27 20.90
N ASP A 129 6.99 -6.05 20.40
CA ASP A 129 6.61 -4.87 21.17
C ASP A 129 5.14 -4.94 21.58
N ARG A 130 4.80 -4.41 22.75
CA ARG A 130 3.41 -4.33 23.24
C ARG A 130 2.66 -3.19 22.56
N GLU A 131 2.49 -3.29 21.27
CA GLU A 131 1.82 -2.30 20.44
C GLU A 131 0.72 -2.96 19.60
N PHE A 132 -0.50 -2.45 19.74
CA PHE A 132 -1.68 -2.98 19.09
C PHE A 132 -2.41 -1.88 18.37
N TYR A 133 -2.86 -2.14 17.17
CA TYR A 133 -3.76 -1.23 16.48
C TYR A 133 -5.12 -1.20 17.18
N ILE A 134 -5.51 -0.02 17.63
CA ILE A 134 -6.83 0.25 18.16
C ILE A 134 -7.49 1.29 17.23
N PRO A 135 -8.62 0.96 16.58
CA PRO A 135 -9.28 1.89 15.68
C PRO A 135 -9.65 3.19 16.38
N ALA A 136 -9.49 4.31 15.72
CA ALA A 136 -10.08 5.58 16.17
C ALA A 136 -11.62 5.46 16.20
N PRO A 137 -12.33 6.20 17.06
CA PRO A 137 -13.78 6.09 17.20
C PRO A 137 -14.56 6.23 15.90
N ASP A 138 -14.12 7.13 15.01
CA ASP A 138 -14.71 7.37 13.70
C ASP A 138 -14.44 6.22 12.69
N GLN A 139 -13.50 5.33 13.00
CA GLN A 139 -13.17 4.15 12.20
C GLN A 139 -13.86 2.87 12.69
N LEU A 140 -14.54 2.91 13.85
CA LEU A 140 -15.38 1.81 14.32
C LEU A 140 -16.72 1.85 13.59
N ALA A 141 -16.94 0.89 12.71
CA ALA A 141 -18.16 0.83 11.93
C ALA A 141 -18.76 -0.59 11.94
N ALA A 142 -20.09 -0.64 11.85
CA ALA A 142 -20.82 -1.87 11.68
C ALA A 142 -20.49 -2.53 10.31
N GLN A 143 -20.88 -3.79 10.14
CA GLN A 143 -20.78 -4.45 8.84
C GLN A 143 -21.69 -3.74 7.82
N SER A 144 -21.17 -3.49 6.61
CA SER A 144 -21.99 -2.98 5.51
C SER A 144 -23.13 -3.95 5.20
N VAL A 145 -24.31 -3.39 4.96
CA VAL A 145 -25.48 -4.16 4.52
C VAL A 145 -25.55 -4.32 2.99
N VAL A 146 -24.69 -3.61 2.25
CA VAL A 146 -24.68 -3.61 0.77
C VAL A 146 -23.66 -4.63 0.24
N ASN A 147 -22.53 -4.81 0.93
CA ASN A 147 -21.54 -5.80 0.56
C ASN A 147 -20.94 -6.47 1.81
N ASN A 148 -20.42 -7.68 1.64
CA ASN A 148 -19.86 -8.48 2.74
C ASN A 148 -18.43 -8.07 3.14
N GLN A 149 -17.84 -7.06 2.52
CA GLN A 149 -16.45 -6.66 2.74
C GLN A 149 -16.31 -5.21 3.25
N GLY A 150 -17.36 -4.40 3.12
CA GLY A 150 -17.33 -2.98 3.45
C GLY A 150 -17.73 -2.68 4.87
N ARG A 151 -17.37 -1.48 5.31
CA ARG A 151 -17.86 -0.86 6.53
C ARG A 151 -19.20 -0.18 6.26
N GLY A 152 -20.09 -0.26 7.22
CA GLY A 152 -21.38 0.45 7.25
C GLY A 152 -21.30 1.72 8.07
N VAL A 153 -22.38 1.96 8.84
CA VAL A 153 -22.50 3.14 9.71
C VAL A 153 -21.53 3.01 10.89
N ALA A 154 -20.91 4.12 11.30
CA ALA A 154 -20.05 4.17 12.47
C ALA A 154 -20.83 3.79 13.74
N LEU A 155 -20.16 3.08 14.64
CA LEU A 155 -20.68 2.81 15.98
C LEU A 155 -20.54 4.07 16.84
N GLU A 156 -21.52 4.38 17.65
CA GLU A 156 -21.53 5.58 18.48
C GLU A 156 -21.83 5.25 19.97
N GLY A 157 -21.56 6.22 20.83
CA GLY A 157 -21.95 6.18 22.23
C GLY A 157 -21.38 4.99 23.01
N GLU A 158 -22.24 4.38 23.85
CA GLU A 158 -21.87 3.28 24.77
C GLU A 158 -21.43 2.01 24.01
N GLU A 159 -21.97 1.76 22.82
CA GLU A 159 -21.62 0.59 22.03
C GLU A 159 -20.17 0.70 21.50
N ALA A 160 -19.80 1.84 20.96
CA ALA A 160 -18.43 2.12 20.51
C ALA A 160 -17.45 2.03 21.67
N ALA A 161 -17.78 2.63 22.82
CA ALA A 161 -16.96 2.59 24.03
C ALA A 161 -16.75 1.15 24.52
N ARG A 162 -17.81 0.35 24.55
CA ARG A 162 -17.75 -1.06 24.95
C ARG A 162 -16.85 -1.89 24.01
N VAL A 163 -16.97 -1.69 22.69
CA VAL A 163 -16.14 -2.42 21.69
C VAL A 163 -14.67 -2.03 21.85
N LEU A 164 -14.37 -0.74 22.02
CA LEU A 164 -12.99 -0.28 22.25
C LEU A 164 -12.40 -0.86 23.53
N GLU A 165 -13.17 -0.94 24.60
CA GLU A 165 -12.72 -1.53 25.87
C GLU A 165 -12.43 -3.03 25.72
N ILE A 166 -13.28 -3.79 25.01
CA ILE A 166 -13.04 -5.19 24.71
C ILE A 166 -11.72 -5.35 23.94
N LEU A 167 -11.51 -4.58 22.85
CA LEU A 167 -10.30 -4.65 22.06
C LEU A 167 -9.04 -4.38 22.89
N LYS A 168 -9.07 -3.31 23.72
CA LYS A 168 -7.93 -2.94 24.58
C LYS A 168 -7.66 -3.98 25.67
N SER A 169 -8.69 -4.42 26.37
CA SER A 169 -8.55 -5.37 27.48
C SER A 169 -8.07 -6.74 27.00
N ASP A 170 -8.62 -7.23 25.86
CA ASP A 170 -8.21 -8.51 25.29
C ASP A 170 -6.78 -8.50 24.78
N CYS A 171 -6.36 -7.41 24.09
CA CYS A 171 -4.97 -7.24 23.65
C CYS A 171 -3.99 -7.27 24.84
N ASN A 172 -4.28 -6.50 25.88
CA ASN A 172 -3.44 -6.43 27.07
C ASN A 172 -3.36 -7.78 27.78
N ARG A 173 -4.49 -8.43 28.00
CA ARG A 173 -4.55 -9.74 28.64
C ARG A 173 -3.81 -10.81 27.84
N ALA A 174 -3.97 -10.83 26.52
CA ALA A 174 -3.26 -11.78 25.66
C ALA A 174 -1.74 -11.57 25.73
N TYR A 175 -1.32 -10.31 25.79
CA TYR A 175 0.11 -9.99 25.89
C TYR A 175 0.69 -10.32 27.27
N ASP A 176 -0.04 -10.06 28.38
CA ASP A 176 0.36 -10.47 29.73
C ASP A 176 0.57 -11.99 29.80
N HIS A 177 -0.32 -12.77 29.19
CA HIS A 177 -0.17 -14.23 29.10
C HIS A 177 1.02 -14.62 28.20
N TYR A 178 1.25 -13.90 27.11
CA TYR A 178 2.43 -14.13 26.27
C TYR A 178 3.74 -13.91 27.05
N GLU A 179 3.85 -12.81 27.79
CA GLU A 179 5.01 -12.55 28.65
C GLU A 179 5.15 -13.62 29.72
N ALA A 180 4.05 -14.00 30.40
CA ALA A 180 4.06 -15.04 31.42
C ALA A 180 4.51 -16.41 30.88
N MET A 181 4.12 -16.75 29.64
CA MET A 181 4.53 -18.01 29.00
C MET A 181 6.03 -18.06 28.64
N ILE A 182 6.62 -16.92 28.31
CA ILE A 182 8.05 -16.85 27.94
C ILE A 182 8.96 -16.47 29.11
N SER A 183 8.41 -15.97 30.23
CA SER A 183 9.20 -15.55 31.39
C SER A 183 9.73 -16.79 32.12
N ASP A 184 11.01 -16.69 32.46
CA ASP A 184 11.76 -17.76 33.12
C ASP A 184 12.05 -17.38 34.55
N GLU A 185 11.06 -17.50 35.42
CA GLU A 185 11.25 -17.37 36.88
C GLU A 185 11.88 -18.64 37.48
N GLY A 186 12.98 -19.12 36.86
CA GLY A 186 13.73 -20.31 37.30
C GLY A 186 13.18 -21.63 36.75
N GLN A 187 12.24 -21.57 35.77
CA GLN A 187 11.77 -22.71 34.99
C GLN A 187 11.93 -22.45 33.50
N ALA A 188 12.09 -23.48 32.70
CA ALA A 188 12.15 -23.35 31.25
C ALA A 188 10.80 -22.83 30.73
N GLY A 189 10.76 -21.55 30.27
CA GLY A 189 9.58 -20.97 29.67
C GLY A 189 9.22 -21.64 28.34
N LEU A 190 7.99 -21.37 27.84
CA LEU A 190 7.56 -21.86 26.55
C LEU A 190 8.41 -21.22 25.43
N ALA A 191 8.77 -22.01 24.43
CA ALA A 191 9.48 -21.49 23.26
C ALA A 191 8.74 -20.31 22.61
N ARG A 192 9.45 -19.23 22.27
CA ARG A 192 8.84 -18.01 21.69
C ARG A 192 8.00 -18.32 20.44
N GLU A 193 8.41 -19.29 19.62
CA GLU A 193 7.68 -19.71 18.43
C GLU A 193 6.31 -20.30 18.73
N LEU A 194 6.07 -20.80 19.94
CA LEU A 194 4.80 -21.30 20.44
C LEU A 194 4.03 -20.23 21.21
N ALA A 195 4.69 -19.52 22.14
CA ALA A 195 4.06 -18.51 22.97
C ALA A 195 3.33 -17.44 22.14
N ARG A 196 3.91 -17.01 21.01
CA ARG A 196 3.33 -16.01 20.08
C ARG A 196 2.00 -16.42 19.45
N MET A 197 1.59 -17.69 19.52
CA MET A 197 0.31 -18.15 18.95
C MET A 197 -0.90 -17.49 19.59
N ASN A 198 -0.77 -17.02 20.83
CA ASN A 198 -1.84 -16.38 21.58
C ASN A 198 -1.93 -14.85 21.37
N LEU A 199 -1.04 -14.27 20.55
CA LEU A 199 -1.08 -12.83 20.28
C LEU A 199 -2.19 -12.49 19.29
N PRO A 200 -2.95 -11.39 19.53
CA PRO A 200 -4.02 -10.98 18.65
C PRO A 200 -3.48 -10.42 17.32
N MET A 201 -4.28 -10.52 16.27
CA MET A 201 -3.85 -10.16 14.91
C MET A 201 -3.63 -8.66 14.70
N ASN A 202 -4.08 -7.82 15.58
CA ASN A 202 -3.86 -6.36 15.53
C ASN A 202 -2.52 -5.93 16.17
N ILE A 203 -1.69 -6.89 16.66
CA ILE A 203 -0.34 -6.59 17.08
C ILE A 203 0.49 -6.09 15.90
N TYR A 204 1.39 -5.13 16.15
CA TYR A 204 2.26 -4.60 15.12
C TYR A 204 3.42 -5.54 14.82
N THR A 205 3.73 -5.68 13.53
CA THR A 205 4.96 -6.28 12.99
C THR A 205 5.70 -5.25 12.14
N GLN A 206 6.90 -5.59 11.72
CA GLN A 206 7.73 -4.73 10.87
C GLN A 206 8.38 -5.58 9.78
N TRP A 207 8.55 -5.00 8.60
CA TRP A 207 9.29 -5.65 7.52
C TRP A 207 10.03 -4.66 6.62
N TYR A 208 11.04 -5.16 5.95
CA TYR A 208 11.53 -4.56 4.72
C TYR A 208 10.74 -5.13 3.54
N TRP A 209 10.22 -4.27 2.69
CA TRP A 209 9.51 -4.61 1.47
C TRP A 209 10.18 -3.93 0.28
N LYS A 210 10.69 -4.73 -0.69
CA LYS A 210 11.33 -4.24 -1.91
C LYS A 210 10.48 -4.63 -3.10
N VAL A 211 10.19 -3.67 -3.96
CA VAL A 211 9.30 -3.85 -5.11
C VAL A 211 9.73 -2.94 -6.26
N ASP A 212 9.58 -3.39 -7.50
CA ASP A 212 9.68 -2.55 -8.68
C ASP A 212 8.45 -1.65 -8.86
N LEU A 213 8.61 -0.57 -9.64
CA LEU A 213 7.57 0.44 -9.82
C LEU A 213 6.32 -0.09 -10.53
N HIS A 214 6.44 -1.04 -11.48
CA HIS A 214 5.28 -1.64 -12.14
C HIS A 214 4.39 -2.39 -11.13
N ASN A 215 5.00 -3.25 -10.32
CA ASN A 215 4.29 -4.01 -9.30
C ASN A 215 3.83 -3.13 -8.13
N LEU A 216 4.56 -2.04 -7.84
CA LEU A 216 4.12 -1.02 -6.89
C LEU A 216 2.84 -0.32 -7.38
N PHE A 217 2.77 0.09 -8.64
CA PHE A 217 1.55 0.67 -9.21
C PHE A 217 0.38 -0.31 -9.19
N HIS A 218 0.62 -1.60 -9.40
CA HIS A 218 -0.41 -2.61 -9.25
C HIS A 218 -0.92 -2.71 -7.79
N PHE A 219 -0.02 -2.64 -6.81
CA PHE A 219 -0.39 -2.59 -5.38
C PHE A 219 -1.22 -1.32 -5.09
N LEU A 220 -0.74 -0.15 -5.49
CA LEU A 220 -1.38 1.13 -5.23
C LEU A 220 -2.78 1.21 -5.85
N ARG A 221 -2.95 0.78 -7.10
CA ARG A 221 -4.27 0.73 -7.75
C ARG A 221 -5.31 -0.03 -6.93
N LEU A 222 -4.91 -1.16 -6.30
CA LEU A 222 -5.83 -2.00 -5.55
C LEU A 222 -5.98 -1.56 -4.09
N ARG A 223 -5.01 -0.86 -3.52
CA ARG A 223 -4.97 -0.57 -2.08
C ARG A 223 -5.20 0.90 -1.75
N ALA A 224 -4.99 1.82 -2.70
CA ALA A 224 -5.42 3.20 -2.58
C ALA A 224 -6.85 3.43 -3.09
N ASP A 225 -7.51 2.40 -3.64
CA ASP A 225 -8.91 2.44 -4.05
C ASP A 225 -9.82 2.71 -2.85
N SER A 226 -10.89 3.50 -3.07
CA SER A 226 -11.84 3.89 -2.01
C SER A 226 -12.55 2.69 -1.36
N HIS A 227 -12.70 1.57 -2.08
CA HIS A 227 -13.29 0.33 -1.58
C HIS A 227 -12.30 -0.56 -0.82
N ALA A 228 -10.99 -0.22 -0.83
CA ALA A 228 -10.01 -0.94 -0.03
C ALA A 228 -10.25 -0.74 1.46
N GLN A 229 -9.93 -1.75 2.27
CA GLN A 229 -10.03 -1.63 3.72
C GLN A 229 -9.20 -0.43 4.21
N TYR A 230 -9.76 0.39 5.08
CA TYR A 230 -9.14 1.63 5.57
C TYR A 230 -7.69 1.45 6.03
N GLU A 231 -7.42 0.41 6.83
CA GLU A 231 -6.10 0.21 7.44
C GLU A 231 -4.99 -0.09 6.42
N ILE A 232 -5.27 -0.71 5.29
CA ILE A 232 -4.27 -0.87 4.23
C ILE A 232 -4.25 0.34 3.29
N ARG A 233 -5.39 1.00 3.10
CA ARG A 233 -5.51 2.17 2.23
C ARG A 233 -4.65 3.32 2.70
N VAL A 234 -4.65 3.65 3.99
CA VAL A 234 -3.83 4.74 4.52
C VAL A 234 -2.33 4.52 4.35
N TYR A 235 -1.87 3.26 4.32
CA TYR A 235 -0.48 2.94 3.93
C TYR A 235 -0.26 3.19 2.43
N ALA A 236 -1.18 2.77 1.59
CA ALA A 236 -1.10 3.01 0.15
C ALA A 236 -1.12 4.52 -0.15
N ASP A 237 -1.97 5.30 0.51
CA ASP A 237 -2.04 6.76 0.36
C ASP A 237 -0.72 7.44 0.77
N ALA A 238 -0.08 6.96 1.83
CA ALA A 238 1.23 7.47 2.25
C ALA A 238 2.33 7.12 1.21
N ILE A 239 2.27 5.92 0.61
CA ILE A 239 3.19 5.52 -0.45
C ILE A 239 2.93 6.33 -1.73
N CYS A 240 1.67 6.60 -2.09
CA CYS A 240 1.32 7.44 -3.25
C CYS A 240 2.02 8.80 -3.19
N LYS A 241 2.05 9.46 -2.03
CA LYS A 241 2.74 10.74 -1.84
C LYS A 241 4.24 10.63 -2.11
N VAL A 242 4.88 9.59 -1.60
CA VAL A 242 6.31 9.32 -1.85
C VAL A 242 6.57 9.07 -3.34
N VAL A 243 5.72 8.29 -4.00
CA VAL A 243 5.89 7.94 -5.43
C VAL A 243 5.64 9.14 -6.33
N ALA A 244 4.70 10.02 -5.97
CA ALA A 244 4.45 11.27 -6.70
C ALA A 244 5.69 12.18 -6.73
N ASP A 245 6.44 12.24 -5.63
CA ASP A 245 7.68 13.01 -5.55
C ASP A 245 8.86 12.27 -6.22
N TRP A 246 8.86 10.93 -6.18
CA TRP A 246 9.91 10.10 -6.78
C TRP A 246 9.92 10.15 -8.29
N VAL A 247 8.76 9.88 -8.91
CA VAL A 247 8.59 9.72 -10.37
C VAL A 247 7.34 10.48 -10.85
N PRO A 248 7.37 11.83 -10.81
CA PRO A 248 6.17 12.65 -11.02
C PRO A 248 5.50 12.44 -12.38
N ALA A 249 6.27 12.21 -13.46
CA ALA A 249 5.69 11.96 -14.78
C ALA A 249 5.04 10.57 -14.87
N ALA A 250 5.66 9.55 -14.28
CA ALA A 250 5.09 8.20 -14.23
C ALA A 250 3.89 8.14 -13.28
N TYR A 251 3.93 8.85 -12.16
CA TYR A 251 2.82 8.92 -11.22
C TYR A 251 1.61 9.63 -11.85
N GLY A 252 1.78 10.76 -12.51
CA GLY A 252 0.70 11.43 -13.22
C GLY A 252 0.09 10.58 -14.35
N ALA A 253 0.91 9.77 -15.04
CA ALA A 253 0.39 8.79 -15.99
C ALA A 253 -0.38 7.64 -15.29
N PHE A 254 0.08 7.20 -14.13
CA PHE A 254 -0.60 6.20 -13.31
C PHE A 254 -1.96 6.71 -12.80
N GLU A 255 -2.02 7.93 -12.29
CA GLU A 255 -3.28 8.55 -11.85
C GLU A 255 -4.29 8.58 -13.00
N ASP A 256 -3.88 9.06 -14.18
CA ASP A 256 -4.77 9.22 -15.33
C ASP A 256 -5.23 7.87 -15.92
N TYR A 257 -4.29 6.93 -16.16
CA TYR A 257 -4.61 5.69 -16.88
C TYR A 257 -4.96 4.49 -16.00
N ARG A 258 -4.69 4.54 -14.70
CA ARG A 258 -4.89 3.40 -13.79
C ARG A 258 -5.84 3.70 -12.65
N MET A 259 -5.73 4.86 -12.01
CA MET A 259 -6.61 5.24 -10.90
C MET A 259 -7.92 5.86 -11.42
N GLY A 260 -7.82 6.83 -12.34
CA GLY A 260 -8.97 7.52 -12.94
C GLY A 260 -9.47 6.88 -14.24
N GLY A 261 -8.87 5.78 -14.69
CA GLY A 261 -9.27 5.12 -15.94
C GLY A 261 -10.29 4.00 -15.71
N ALA A 262 -11.38 4.01 -16.49
CA ALA A 262 -12.36 2.93 -16.48
C ALA A 262 -11.81 1.65 -17.14
N ASN A 263 -12.13 0.48 -16.57
CA ASN A 263 -11.79 -0.82 -17.14
C ASN A 263 -13.03 -1.42 -17.83
N LEU A 264 -13.24 -1.06 -19.08
CA LEU A 264 -14.42 -1.43 -19.85
C LEU A 264 -14.21 -2.72 -20.67
N SER A 265 -15.16 -3.65 -20.58
CA SER A 265 -15.19 -4.86 -21.41
C SER A 265 -15.52 -4.54 -22.86
N GLY A 266 -15.30 -5.51 -23.79
CA GLY A 266 -15.72 -5.37 -25.18
C GLY A 266 -17.22 -5.12 -25.34
N LYS A 267 -18.05 -5.73 -24.47
CA LYS A 267 -19.50 -5.51 -24.43
C LYS A 267 -19.84 -4.10 -23.97
N ALA A 268 -19.17 -3.61 -22.92
CA ALA A 268 -19.32 -2.24 -22.44
C ALA A 268 -18.99 -1.22 -23.53
N MET A 269 -17.88 -1.42 -24.26
CA MET A 269 -17.49 -0.56 -25.38
C MET A 269 -18.50 -0.61 -26.54
N ASP A 270 -19.12 -1.76 -26.79
CA ASP A 270 -20.19 -1.85 -27.80
C ASP A 270 -21.46 -1.11 -27.37
N CYS A 271 -21.84 -1.24 -26.11
CA CYS A 271 -22.96 -0.48 -25.53
C CYS A 271 -22.72 1.03 -25.66
N ILE A 272 -21.54 1.54 -25.34
CA ILE A 272 -21.20 2.96 -25.51
C ILE A 272 -21.34 3.39 -26.99
N ARG A 273 -20.82 2.59 -27.95
CA ARG A 273 -20.95 2.90 -29.38
C ARG A 273 -22.39 2.94 -29.84
N ARG A 274 -23.26 2.08 -29.32
CA ARG A 274 -24.68 2.06 -29.61
C ARG A 274 -25.41 3.26 -29.01
N MET A 275 -25.12 3.61 -27.74
CA MET A 275 -25.66 4.81 -27.09
C MET A 275 -25.27 6.10 -27.83
N LEU A 276 -24.02 6.21 -28.29
CA LEU A 276 -23.56 7.35 -29.11
C LEU A 276 -24.26 7.47 -30.47
N LYS A 277 -24.87 6.39 -30.98
CA LYS A 277 -25.70 6.39 -32.17
C LYS A 277 -27.18 6.67 -31.88
N GLY A 278 -27.54 6.90 -30.62
CA GLY A 278 -28.92 7.14 -30.19
C GLY A 278 -29.75 5.86 -30.00
N GLU A 279 -29.11 4.70 -29.93
CA GLU A 279 -29.79 3.44 -29.63
C GLU A 279 -30.13 3.35 -28.15
N GLU A 280 -31.30 2.83 -27.83
CA GLU A 280 -31.64 2.49 -26.45
C GLU A 280 -30.94 1.21 -26.04
N VAL A 281 -30.08 1.32 -25.01
CA VAL A 281 -29.31 0.19 -24.45
C VAL A 281 -29.80 -0.08 -23.05
N THR A 282 -30.24 -1.30 -22.82
CA THR A 282 -30.72 -1.81 -21.53
C THR A 282 -29.86 -3.01 -21.09
N GLN A 283 -30.00 -3.43 -19.84
CA GLN A 283 -29.31 -4.62 -19.34
C GLN A 283 -29.63 -5.86 -20.19
N GLU A 284 -30.87 -6.01 -20.62
CA GLU A 284 -31.34 -7.18 -21.40
C GLU A 284 -30.68 -7.27 -22.78
N ASN A 285 -30.44 -6.10 -23.44
CA ASN A 285 -29.86 -6.08 -24.80
C ASN A 285 -28.36 -5.78 -24.80
N SER A 286 -27.74 -5.57 -23.62
CA SER A 286 -26.29 -5.31 -23.46
C SER A 286 -25.44 -6.57 -23.59
N GLY A 287 -26.02 -7.74 -23.33
CA GLY A 287 -25.28 -9.00 -23.20
C GLY A 287 -24.42 -9.11 -21.93
N MET A 288 -24.61 -8.19 -20.97
CA MET A 288 -23.93 -8.20 -19.67
C MET A 288 -24.79 -8.89 -18.60
N SER A 289 -24.15 -9.42 -17.56
CA SER A 289 -24.84 -9.83 -16.34
C SER A 289 -25.39 -8.60 -15.61
N ALA A 290 -26.36 -8.80 -14.71
CA ALA A 290 -26.92 -7.71 -13.91
C ALA A 290 -25.85 -7.01 -13.01
N GLY A 291 -24.83 -7.75 -12.55
CA GLY A 291 -23.70 -7.18 -11.79
C GLY A 291 -22.83 -6.29 -12.68
N GLU A 292 -22.37 -6.82 -13.82
CA GLU A 292 -21.55 -6.10 -14.80
C GLU A 292 -22.28 -4.85 -15.34
N TRP A 293 -23.58 -4.94 -15.56
CA TRP A 293 -24.38 -3.79 -15.99
C TRP A 293 -24.44 -2.68 -14.94
N ARG A 294 -24.59 -3.02 -13.65
CA ARG A 294 -24.58 -2.03 -12.57
C ARG A 294 -23.21 -1.33 -12.46
N GLU A 295 -22.12 -2.09 -12.55
CA GLU A 295 -20.76 -1.54 -12.55
C GLU A 295 -20.54 -0.63 -13.76
N PHE A 296 -20.99 -1.07 -14.95
CA PHE A 296 -20.93 -0.26 -16.17
C PHE A 296 -21.71 1.05 -16.05
N GLN A 297 -22.90 1.03 -15.47
CA GLN A 297 -23.68 2.26 -15.25
C GLN A 297 -22.99 3.18 -14.25
N ALA A 298 -22.45 2.64 -13.16
CA ALA A 298 -21.71 3.43 -12.18
C ALA A 298 -20.49 4.14 -12.80
N GLU A 299 -19.79 3.49 -13.74
CA GLU A 299 -18.68 4.12 -14.49
C GLU A 299 -19.15 5.22 -15.45
N LEU A 300 -20.39 5.19 -15.94
CA LEU A 300 -20.95 6.23 -16.80
C LEU A 300 -21.49 7.43 -16.02
N ASP A 301 -22.00 7.19 -14.83
CA ASP A 301 -22.60 8.22 -13.97
C ASP A 301 -21.53 9.00 -13.18
N GLY A 302 -20.31 8.49 -13.00
CA GLY A 302 -19.12 9.10 -12.36
C GLY A 302 -19.10 8.89 -10.87
#